data_74e6afbc153e00f142668c8133001c98
#
_entry.id   74e6afbc153e00f142668c8133001c98
#
_cell.length_a   1.000
_cell.length_b   1.000
_cell.length_c   1.000
_cell.angle_alpha   90.00
_cell.angle_beta   90.00
_cell.angle_gamma   90.00
#
_symmetry.space_group_name_H-M   'P 1'
#
loop_
_entity.id
_entity.type
_entity.pdbx_description
1 polymer ?
#
loop_
_entity_poly.entity_id
_entity_poly.type
_entity_poly.pdbx_seq_one_letter_code
_entity_poly.pdbx_strand_id
1 'polypeptide(L)'
;MLNSGDILDEKYEVIKILGKGGMGTVYLCKNIILGNFWAIKEVIRNTKNIDILAEANIIKGLNHPGIRRIVNVFYVNNNVYMVQDYVDGQTLKEFVEANGRMQIEKICRITSDLCDIVGYLHNQNPAIIYRDIKPSNIMITTGEKIVLIDFGISKIYKNDAVVDTVCACSNGYAAPEQYGAGKSCTQTDIYGIGMLIYFMLKGRPPFTGIEPLLEENYETYINENLKIVIKKCVKIDIKDRYTSVKALHKEILKILKKDKSQISVQGKVKKTVKGVLGFIGAILAYIYILHWNKKESTVMNTIDRTEIVVPIEVH
;
A
#
# COMPACT_ATOMS: atom_id res chain seq x y z
N MET A 1 7.53 2.56 -32.39
CA MET A 1 6.92 3.22 -31.22
C MET A 1 5.71 3.97 -31.75
N LEU A 2 4.57 3.83 -31.09
CA LEU A 2 3.33 4.49 -31.50
C LEU A 2 3.28 5.94 -30.96
N ASN A 3 2.62 6.80 -31.72
CA ASN A 3 2.39 8.21 -31.38
C ASN A 3 0.93 8.42 -30.94
N SER A 4 0.67 9.51 -30.24
CA SER A 4 -0.71 9.93 -29.95
C SER A 4 -1.46 10.16 -31.27
N GLY A 5 -2.68 9.61 -31.35
CA GLY A 5 -3.53 9.61 -32.54
C GLY A 5 -3.37 8.38 -33.45
N ASP A 6 -2.34 7.54 -33.28
CA ASP A 6 -2.24 6.28 -34.01
C ASP A 6 -3.42 5.36 -33.67
N ILE A 7 -3.95 4.64 -34.68
CA ILE A 7 -5.07 3.70 -34.48
C ILE A 7 -4.56 2.27 -34.59
N LEU A 8 -4.83 1.48 -33.57
CA LEU A 8 -4.53 0.06 -33.49
C LEU A 8 -5.79 -0.78 -33.69
N ASP A 9 -5.68 -1.86 -34.47
CA ASP A 9 -6.77 -2.83 -34.76
C ASP A 9 -8.09 -2.13 -35.15
N GLU A 10 -7.99 -0.98 -35.86
CA GLU A 10 -9.14 -0.16 -36.30
C GLU A 10 -10.11 0.25 -35.17
N LYS A 11 -9.72 0.08 -33.91
CA LYS A 11 -10.58 0.25 -32.73
C LYS A 11 -9.98 1.08 -31.62
N TYR A 12 -8.67 1.16 -31.51
CA TYR A 12 -8.01 1.74 -30.34
C TYR A 12 -7.12 2.90 -30.74
N GLU A 13 -7.53 4.12 -30.43
CA GLU A 13 -6.74 5.35 -30.59
C GLU A 13 -5.72 5.47 -29.44
N VAL A 14 -4.46 5.60 -29.76
CA VAL A 14 -3.38 5.83 -28.78
C VAL A 14 -3.48 7.25 -28.24
N ILE A 15 -3.62 7.38 -26.93
CA ILE A 15 -3.68 8.68 -26.24
C ILE A 15 -2.30 9.09 -25.73
N LYS A 16 -1.63 8.21 -24.97
CA LYS A 16 -0.31 8.46 -24.41
C LYS A 16 0.37 7.16 -23.97
N ILE A 17 1.67 7.26 -23.72
CA ILE A 17 2.43 6.19 -23.09
C ILE A 17 2.13 6.19 -21.58
N LEU A 18 1.82 5.03 -21.01
CA LEU A 18 1.68 4.81 -19.57
C LEU A 18 2.99 4.36 -18.94
N GLY A 19 3.80 3.58 -19.65
CA GLY A 19 5.08 3.10 -19.16
C GLY A 19 5.90 2.38 -20.22
N LYS A 20 7.22 2.35 -20.02
CA LYS A 20 8.19 1.59 -20.82
C LYS A 20 9.01 0.70 -19.92
N GLY A 21 9.23 -0.52 -20.32
CA GLY A 21 10.04 -1.51 -19.59
C GLY A 21 10.76 -2.48 -20.52
N GLY A 22 11.53 -3.38 -19.94
CA GLY A 22 12.27 -4.40 -20.71
C GLY A 22 11.37 -5.37 -21.48
N MET A 23 10.10 -5.50 -21.12
CA MET A 23 9.13 -6.38 -21.77
C MET A 23 8.24 -5.67 -22.80
N GLY A 24 8.43 -4.37 -23.02
CA GLY A 24 7.66 -3.62 -24.00
C GLY A 24 7.18 -2.24 -23.51
N THR A 25 6.26 -1.64 -24.27
CA THR A 25 5.66 -0.33 -23.98
C THR A 25 4.17 -0.53 -23.71
N VAL A 26 3.64 0.17 -22.69
CA VAL A 26 2.21 0.18 -22.37
C VAL A 26 1.64 1.55 -22.74
N TYR A 27 0.57 1.55 -23.50
CA TYR A 27 -0.12 2.75 -23.98
C TYR A 27 -1.51 2.86 -23.32
N LEU A 28 -1.93 4.08 -22.98
CA LEU A 28 -3.33 4.40 -22.79
C LEU A 28 -3.97 4.56 -24.15
N CYS A 29 -5.01 3.78 -24.42
CA CYS A 29 -5.78 3.86 -25.63
C CYS A 29 -7.26 4.06 -25.34
N LYS A 30 -7.96 4.75 -26.26
CA LYS A 30 -9.41 4.94 -26.22
C LYS A 30 -10.05 4.05 -27.28
N ASN A 31 -11.05 3.28 -26.92
CA ASN A 31 -11.86 2.61 -27.91
C ASN A 31 -12.70 3.65 -28.66
N ILE A 32 -12.53 3.75 -29.99
CA ILE A 32 -13.17 4.80 -30.81
C ILE A 32 -14.70 4.61 -30.94
N ILE A 33 -15.19 3.38 -30.73
CA ILE A 33 -16.62 3.07 -30.82
C ILE A 33 -17.29 3.24 -29.45
N LEU A 34 -16.71 2.64 -28.39
CA LEU A 34 -17.30 2.60 -27.05
C LEU A 34 -16.90 3.77 -26.18
N GLY A 35 -15.82 4.51 -26.53
CA GLY A 35 -15.33 5.66 -25.80
C GLY A 35 -14.59 5.35 -24.49
N ASN A 36 -14.52 4.09 -24.08
CA ASN A 36 -13.84 3.66 -22.86
C ASN A 36 -12.32 3.52 -23.07
N PHE A 37 -11.56 3.52 -21.95
CA PHE A 37 -10.12 3.45 -21.95
C PHE A 37 -9.59 2.05 -21.67
N TRP A 38 -8.47 1.73 -22.31
CA TRP A 38 -7.75 0.47 -22.20
C TRP A 38 -6.25 0.71 -22.01
N ALA A 39 -5.57 -0.19 -21.31
CA ALA A 39 -4.12 -0.28 -21.32
C ALA A 39 -3.71 -1.31 -22.37
N ILE A 40 -2.94 -0.89 -23.37
CA ILE A 40 -2.47 -1.79 -24.44
C ILE A 40 -0.96 -1.95 -24.31
N LYS A 41 -0.53 -3.20 -24.01
CA LYS A 41 0.88 -3.58 -23.89
C LYS A 41 1.39 -4.06 -25.24
N GLU A 42 2.35 -3.34 -25.83
CA GLU A 42 3.11 -3.75 -27.01
C GLU A 42 4.28 -4.63 -26.57
N VAL A 43 4.38 -5.84 -27.08
CA VAL A 43 5.49 -6.75 -26.84
C VAL A 43 6.26 -6.97 -28.14
N ILE A 44 7.54 -6.57 -28.15
CA ILE A 44 8.39 -6.66 -29.33
C ILE A 44 8.92 -8.11 -29.46
N ARG A 45 8.75 -8.72 -30.62
CA ARG A 45 9.04 -10.13 -30.90
C ARG A 45 10.53 -10.54 -30.91
N ASN A 46 11.45 -9.65 -30.53
CA ASN A 46 12.90 -9.87 -30.67
C ASN A 46 13.57 -10.72 -29.58
N THR A 47 12.82 -11.28 -28.64
CA THR A 47 13.39 -12.12 -27.58
C THR A 47 13.22 -13.60 -27.92
N LYS A 48 14.30 -14.22 -28.38
CA LYS A 48 14.41 -15.69 -28.53
C LYS A 48 14.01 -16.30 -27.18
N ASN A 49 13.00 -17.18 -27.16
CA ASN A 49 12.55 -18.02 -26.04
C ASN A 49 11.58 -17.39 -24.99
N ILE A 50 10.94 -16.25 -25.23
CA ILE A 50 9.83 -15.80 -24.37
C ILE A 50 8.51 -16.23 -25.05
N ASP A 51 7.71 -17.01 -24.35
CA ASP A 51 6.33 -17.26 -24.74
C ASP A 51 5.52 -15.97 -24.50
N ILE A 52 5.36 -15.18 -25.57
CA ILE A 52 4.69 -13.87 -25.55
C ILE A 52 3.26 -14.00 -25.05
N LEU A 53 2.63 -15.15 -25.23
CA LEU A 53 1.28 -15.43 -24.77
C LEU A 53 1.23 -16.06 -23.39
N ALA A 54 2.37 -16.33 -22.75
CA ALA A 54 2.39 -16.95 -21.41
C ALA A 54 1.60 -16.11 -20.39
N GLU A 55 1.80 -14.79 -20.39
CA GLU A 55 1.04 -13.85 -19.55
C GLU A 55 -0.46 -13.95 -19.83
N ALA A 56 -0.87 -13.87 -21.10
CA ALA A 56 -2.27 -13.97 -21.50
C ALA A 56 -2.88 -15.33 -21.13
N ASN A 57 -2.12 -16.42 -21.33
CA ASN A 57 -2.57 -17.77 -20.99
C ASN A 57 -2.77 -18.00 -19.49
N ILE A 58 -1.97 -17.35 -18.65
CA ILE A 58 -2.14 -17.39 -17.19
C ILE A 58 -3.38 -16.59 -16.78
N ILE A 59 -3.51 -15.36 -17.29
CA ILE A 59 -4.57 -14.41 -16.81
C ILE A 59 -5.96 -14.76 -17.34
N LYS A 60 -6.10 -15.33 -18.55
CA LYS A 60 -7.40 -15.58 -19.20
C LYS A 60 -8.41 -16.35 -18.35
N GLY A 61 -7.93 -17.19 -17.43
CA GLY A 61 -8.77 -18.00 -16.53
C GLY A 61 -9.01 -17.37 -15.16
N LEU A 62 -8.43 -16.20 -14.87
CA LEU A 62 -8.50 -15.57 -13.58
C LEU A 62 -9.66 -14.57 -13.50
N ASN A 63 -10.40 -14.61 -12.39
CA ASN A 63 -11.48 -13.66 -12.09
C ASN A 63 -11.33 -13.16 -10.65
N HIS A 64 -10.63 -12.05 -10.47
CA HIS A 64 -10.43 -11.42 -9.17
C HIS A 64 -10.31 -9.89 -9.33
N PRO A 65 -10.98 -9.07 -8.51
CA PRO A 65 -10.99 -7.60 -8.66
C PRO A 65 -9.61 -6.95 -8.53
N GLY A 66 -8.67 -7.60 -7.86
CA GLY A 66 -7.28 -7.16 -7.75
C GLY A 66 -6.36 -7.66 -8.87
N ILE A 67 -6.91 -8.27 -9.93
CA ILE A 67 -6.15 -8.77 -11.09
C ILE A 67 -6.75 -8.16 -12.34
N ARG A 68 -5.89 -7.52 -13.15
CA ARG A 68 -6.25 -6.92 -14.42
C ARG A 68 -6.60 -8.01 -15.45
N ARG A 69 -7.73 -7.85 -16.15
CA ARG A 69 -8.13 -8.78 -17.19
C ARG A 69 -7.44 -8.47 -18.51
N ILE A 70 -7.17 -9.50 -19.31
CA ILE A 70 -6.85 -9.37 -20.74
C ILE A 70 -8.12 -9.62 -21.52
N VAL A 71 -8.53 -8.67 -22.34
CA VAL A 71 -9.78 -8.73 -23.11
C VAL A 71 -9.57 -9.03 -24.58
N ASN A 72 -8.39 -8.73 -25.12
CA ASN A 72 -8.03 -9.02 -26.51
C ASN A 72 -6.51 -9.16 -26.69
N VAL A 73 -6.09 -9.93 -27.67
CA VAL A 73 -4.70 -10.03 -28.14
C VAL A 73 -4.72 -10.01 -29.65
N PHE A 74 -3.94 -9.12 -30.27
CA PHE A 74 -3.84 -9.03 -31.72
C PHE A 74 -2.39 -8.76 -32.17
N TYR A 75 -2.15 -8.89 -33.47
CA TYR A 75 -0.81 -8.76 -34.07
C TYR A 75 -0.83 -7.63 -35.11
N VAL A 76 0.15 -6.72 -35.01
CA VAL A 76 0.39 -5.69 -36.05
C VAL A 76 1.90 -5.62 -36.29
N ASN A 77 2.31 -5.66 -37.57
CA ASN A 77 3.70 -5.50 -37.98
C ASN A 77 4.70 -6.36 -37.16
N ASN A 78 4.39 -7.63 -36.94
CA ASN A 78 5.20 -8.57 -36.19
C ASN A 78 5.30 -8.33 -34.66
N ASN A 79 4.62 -7.30 -34.13
CA ASN A 79 4.48 -7.07 -32.70
C ASN A 79 3.16 -7.65 -32.18
N VAL A 80 3.15 -8.05 -30.89
CA VAL A 80 1.96 -8.53 -30.19
C VAL A 80 1.43 -7.39 -29.32
N TYR A 81 0.13 -7.17 -29.38
CA TYR A 81 -0.56 -6.18 -28.58
C TYR A 81 -1.58 -6.87 -27.67
N MET A 82 -1.47 -6.66 -26.35
CA MET A 82 -2.39 -7.19 -25.34
C MET A 82 -3.25 -6.07 -24.79
N VAL A 83 -4.55 -6.13 -25.03
CA VAL A 83 -5.54 -5.17 -24.50
C VAL A 83 -5.98 -5.62 -23.12
N GLN A 84 -5.82 -4.73 -22.16
CA GLN A 84 -6.03 -4.99 -20.74
C GLN A 84 -6.88 -3.90 -20.10
N ASP A 85 -7.56 -4.20 -18.99
CA ASP A 85 -8.28 -3.19 -18.22
C ASP A 85 -7.33 -2.01 -17.89
N TYR A 86 -7.79 -0.79 -18.16
CA TYR A 86 -7.11 0.41 -17.67
C TYR A 86 -7.42 0.59 -16.19
N VAL A 87 -6.40 0.70 -15.39
CA VAL A 87 -6.50 0.95 -13.94
C VAL A 87 -6.23 2.43 -13.71
N ASP A 88 -7.25 3.17 -13.28
CA ASP A 88 -7.10 4.58 -12.90
C ASP A 88 -6.48 4.66 -11.50
N GLY A 89 -5.26 5.19 -11.44
CA GLY A 89 -4.46 5.25 -10.22
C GLY A 89 -2.97 5.46 -10.52
N GLN A 90 -2.16 5.18 -9.51
CA GLN A 90 -0.70 5.26 -9.60
C GLN A 90 -0.06 3.98 -9.06
N THR A 91 1.17 3.69 -9.45
CA THR A 91 1.90 2.56 -8.89
C THR A 91 2.24 2.81 -7.42
N LEU A 92 2.37 1.75 -6.64
CA LEU A 92 2.85 1.86 -5.25
C LEU A 92 4.25 2.48 -5.19
N LYS A 93 5.06 2.29 -6.25
CA LYS A 93 6.35 2.95 -6.40
C LYS A 93 6.19 4.47 -6.44
N GLU A 94 5.41 4.98 -7.38
CA GLU A 94 5.14 6.42 -7.54
C GLU A 94 4.52 7.02 -6.28
N PHE A 95 3.57 6.29 -5.66
CA PHE A 95 2.94 6.72 -4.41
C PHE A 95 3.97 6.94 -3.30
N VAL A 96 4.88 5.99 -3.08
CA VAL A 96 5.89 6.07 -2.03
C VAL A 96 6.97 7.10 -2.37
N GLU A 97 7.39 7.21 -3.64
CA GLU A 97 8.35 8.22 -4.09
C GLU A 97 7.83 9.65 -3.86
N ALA A 98 6.52 9.87 -4.06
CA ALA A 98 5.89 11.18 -3.85
C ALA A 98 5.60 11.50 -2.37
N ASN A 99 5.28 10.51 -1.55
CA ASN A 99 4.79 10.71 -0.18
C ASN A 99 5.77 10.24 0.91
N GLY A 100 6.84 9.55 0.55
CA GLY A 100 7.79 8.96 1.49
C GLY A 100 7.21 7.75 2.23
N ARG A 101 7.62 7.58 3.47
CA ARG A 101 7.21 6.47 4.34
C ARG A 101 5.71 6.42 4.57
N MET A 102 5.16 5.22 4.59
CA MET A 102 3.74 5.01 4.81
C MET A 102 3.42 4.72 6.28
N GLN A 103 2.22 5.11 6.70
CA GLN A 103 1.69 4.76 8.02
C GLN A 103 1.42 3.25 8.12
N ILE A 104 1.62 2.69 9.31
CA ILE A 104 1.50 1.25 9.58
C ILE A 104 0.12 0.71 9.20
N GLU A 105 -0.95 1.44 9.53
CA GLU A 105 -2.31 1.03 9.17
C GLU A 105 -2.47 0.88 7.64
N LYS A 106 -1.96 1.85 6.85
CA LYS A 106 -2.04 1.81 5.39
C LYS A 106 -1.18 0.67 4.81
N ILE A 107 0.02 0.44 5.36
CA ILE A 107 0.87 -0.71 5.00
C ILE A 107 0.12 -2.03 5.23
N CYS A 108 -0.46 -2.20 6.41
CA CYS A 108 -1.18 -3.41 6.74
C CYS A 108 -2.43 -3.63 5.87
N ARG A 109 -3.16 -2.56 5.49
CA ARG A 109 -4.30 -2.65 4.57
C ARG A 109 -3.86 -3.10 3.18
N ILE A 110 -2.84 -2.45 2.60
CA ILE A 110 -2.29 -2.83 1.30
C ILE A 110 -1.77 -4.27 1.33
N THR A 111 -1.06 -4.65 2.40
CA THR A 111 -0.55 -6.02 2.56
C THR A 111 -1.68 -7.03 2.71
N SER A 112 -2.75 -6.70 3.40
CA SER A 112 -3.95 -7.54 3.53
C SER A 112 -4.59 -7.80 2.18
N ASP A 113 -4.86 -6.74 1.39
CA ASP A 113 -5.44 -6.86 0.05
C ASP A 113 -4.50 -7.66 -0.87
N LEU A 114 -3.17 -7.45 -0.78
CA LEU A 114 -2.20 -8.22 -1.55
C LEU A 114 -2.19 -9.70 -1.16
N CYS A 115 -2.31 -10.02 0.13
CA CYS A 115 -2.44 -11.40 0.60
C CYS A 115 -3.70 -12.09 0.05
N ASP A 116 -4.82 -11.37 -0.09
CA ASP A 116 -6.03 -11.92 -0.70
C ASP A 116 -5.81 -12.23 -2.18
N ILE A 117 -5.20 -11.33 -2.95
CA ILE A 117 -4.92 -11.53 -4.36
C ILE A 117 -3.94 -12.70 -4.57
N VAL A 118 -2.80 -12.70 -3.85
CA VAL A 118 -1.78 -13.76 -3.97
C VAL A 118 -2.32 -15.09 -3.46
N GLY A 119 -3.14 -15.08 -2.40
CA GLY A 119 -3.84 -16.25 -1.91
C GLY A 119 -4.79 -16.84 -2.95
N TYR A 120 -5.51 -16.00 -3.70
CA TYR A 120 -6.33 -16.44 -4.82
C TYR A 120 -5.50 -17.13 -5.90
N LEU A 121 -4.33 -16.58 -6.28
CA LEU A 121 -3.41 -17.18 -7.25
C LEU A 121 -2.88 -18.54 -6.78
N HIS A 122 -2.45 -18.63 -5.52
CA HIS A 122 -1.93 -19.86 -4.94
C HIS A 122 -2.98 -20.97 -4.81
N ASN A 123 -4.26 -20.61 -4.74
CA ASN A 123 -5.38 -21.56 -4.66
C ASN A 123 -5.89 -22.02 -6.04
N GLN A 124 -5.30 -21.55 -7.14
CA GLN A 124 -5.62 -22.09 -8.47
C GLN A 124 -5.13 -23.54 -8.59
N ASN A 125 -5.69 -24.29 -9.54
CA ASN A 125 -5.27 -25.66 -9.83
C ASN A 125 -4.88 -25.78 -11.32
N PRO A 126 -3.60 -25.87 -11.64
CA PRO A 126 -2.44 -25.81 -10.74
C PRO A 126 -2.21 -24.40 -10.15
N ALA A 127 -1.51 -24.34 -9.01
CA ALA A 127 -1.19 -23.07 -8.34
C ALA A 127 -0.37 -22.14 -9.23
N ILE A 128 -0.65 -20.84 -9.15
CA ILE A 128 0.08 -19.81 -9.89
C ILE A 128 0.97 -19.06 -8.91
N ILE A 129 2.28 -19.05 -9.17
CA ILE A 129 3.27 -18.28 -8.42
C ILE A 129 3.49 -16.96 -9.16
N TYR A 130 3.32 -15.83 -8.50
CA TYR A 130 3.41 -14.51 -9.14
C TYR A 130 4.86 -14.10 -9.45
N ARG A 131 5.82 -14.32 -8.51
CA ARG A 131 7.28 -14.20 -8.66
C ARG A 131 7.85 -12.78 -8.80
N ASP A 132 7.04 -11.77 -9.06
CA ASP A 132 7.49 -10.39 -9.30
C ASP A 132 6.74 -9.37 -8.43
N ILE A 133 6.63 -9.67 -7.13
CA ILE A 133 6.03 -8.74 -6.17
C ILE A 133 7.01 -7.59 -5.93
N LYS A 134 6.70 -6.43 -6.51
CA LYS A 134 7.48 -5.19 -6.39
C LYS A 134 6.55 -3.98 -6.52
N PRO A 135 6.97 -2.80 -6.03
CA PRO A 135 6.12 -1.61 -6.01
C PRO A 135 5.62 -1.14 -7.37
N SER A 136 6.40 -1.34 -8.45
CA SER A 136 6.00 -0.96 -9.81
C SER A 136 4.94 -1.88 -10.42
N ASN A 137 4.72 -3.07 -9.86
CA ASN A 137 3.74 -4.05 -10.36
C ASN A 137 2.42 -4.01 -9.57
N ILE A 138 2.28 -3.07 -8.63
CA ILE A 138 1.09 -2.90 -7.81
C ILE A 138 0.56 -1.49 -8.04
N MET A 139 -0.66 -1.35 -8.51
CA MET A 139 -1.35 -0.07 -8.60
C MET A 139 -2.26 0.15 -7.40
N ILE A 140 -2.29 1.40 -6.95
CA ILE A 140 -3.27 1.91 -5.99
C ILE A 140 -4.27 2.71 -6.81
N THR A 141 -5.53 2.27 -6.83
CA THR A 141 -6.62 2.96 -7.52
C THR A 141 -7.04 4.22 -6.76
N THR A 142 -7.80 5.10 -7.42
CA THR A 142 -8.45 6.26 -6.79
C THR A 142 -9.37 5.87 -5.63
N GLY A 143 -9.91 4.63 -5.62
CA GLY A 143 -10.69 4.04 -4.53
C GLY A 143 -9.85 3.33 -3.46
N GLU A 144 -8.54 3.57 -3.39
CA GLU A 144 -7.59 2.96 -2.45
C GLU A 144 -7.51 1.41 -2.51
N LYS A 145 -8.03 0.79 -3.56
CA LYS A 145 -7.86 -0.65 -3.82
C LYS A 145 -6.55 -0.90 -4.54
N ILE A 146 -5.99 -2.10 -4.37
CA ILE A 146 -4.78 -2.50 -5.09
C ILE A 146 -5.10 -3.45 -6.24
N VAL A 147 -4.30 -3.34 -7.30
CA VAL A 147 -4.41 -4.20 -8.49
C VAL A 147 -3.01 -4.63 -8.92
N LEU A 148 -2.80 -5.92 -9.14
CA LEU A 148 -1.60 -6.46 -9.78
C LEU A 148 -1.68 -6.24 -11.30
N ILE A 149 -0.59 -5.70 -11.89
CA ILE A 149 -0.62 -5.21 -13.27
C ILE A 149 0.32 -5.91 -14.26
N ASP A 150 1.25 -6.74 -13.81
CA ASP A 150 2.20 -7.44 -14.70
C ASP A 150 2.38 -8.90 -14.27
N PHE A 151 2.11 -9.83 -15.17
CA PHE A 151 2.22 -11.28 -14.97
C PHE A 151 3.31 -11.89 -15.85
N GLY A 152 4.17 -11.07 -16.46
CA GLY A 152 5.13 -11.51 -17.48
C GLY A 152 6.14 -12.57 -17.03
N ILE A 153 6.39 -12.68 -15.72
CA ILE A 153 7.26 -13.73 -15.16
C ILE A 153 6.54 -14.70 -14.23
N SER A 154 5.21 -14.59 -14.14
CA SER A 154 4.39 -15.53 -13.38
C SER A 154 4.50 -16.93 -13.96
N LYS A 155 4.39 -17.96 -13.12
CA LYS A 155 4.57 -19.36 -13.52
C LYS A 155 3.47 -20.23 -12.93
N ILE A 156 2.93 -21.10 -13.75
CA ILE A 156 2.11 -22.21 -13.30
C ILE A 156 3.00 -23.23 -12.59
N TYR A 157 2.70 -23.52 -11.33
CA TYR A 157 3.46 -24.47 -10.55
C TYR A 157 3.25 -25.90 -11.08
N LYS A 158 4.33 -26.52 -11.60
CA LYS A 158 4.36 -27.93 -12.01
C LYS A 158 5.35 -28.67 -11.13
N ASN A 159 4.92 -29.76 -10.51
CA ASN A 159 5.79 -30.55 -9.62
C ASN A 159 7.06 -31.06 -10.31
N ASP A 160 7.01 -31.29 -11.62
CA ASP A 160 8.08 -31.94 -12.41
C ASP A 160 9.05 -30.94 -13.07
N ALA A 161 8.87 -29.63 -12.90
CA ALA A 161 9.81 -28.65 -13.45
C ALA A 161 11.11 -28.65 -12.64
N VAL A 162 12.24 -29.05 -13.28
CA VAL A 162 13.53 -29.28 -12.60
C VAL A 162 14.21 -27.97 -12.20
N VAL A 163 14.09 -26.90 -12.97
CA VAL A 163 14.76 -25.62 -12.73
C VAL A 163 13.94 -24.47 -13.32
N ASP A 164 13.92 -23.31 -12.67
CA ASP A 164 13.39 -22.10 -13.27
C ASP A 164 14.35 -21.60 -14.37
N THR A 165 13.83 -21.31 -15.57
CA THR A 165 14.60 -20.61 -16.61
C THR A 165 15.07 -19.27 -16.03
N VAL A 166 16.31 -18.87 -16.35
CA VAL A 166 16.96 -17.65 -15.87
C VAL A 166 15.98 -16.49 -15.80
N CYS A 167 15.73 -16.04 -14.59
CA CYS A 167 14.77 -14.99 -14.32
C CYS A 167 15.45 -13.63 -14.45
N ALA A 168 14.81 -12.69 -15.15
CA ALA A 168 15.12 -11.27 -14.98
C ALA A 168 14.62 -10.83 -13.61
N CYS A 169 15.39 -11.17 -12.57
CA CYS A 169 15.01 -10.91 -11.19
C CYS A 169 15.01 -9.41 -10.89
N SER A 170 13.99 -8.93 -10.23
CA SER A 170 13.91 -7.53 -9.78
C SER A 170 14.84 -7.33 -8.58
N ASN A 171 15.95 -6.62 -8.79
CA ASN A 171 16.94 -6.36 -7.75
C ASN A 171 16.30 -5.85 -6.46
N GLY A 172 16.63 -6.48 -5.33
CA GLY A 172 16.17 -6.12 -4.00
C GLY A 172 14.81 -6.68 -3.58
N TYR A 173 14.02 -7.26 -4.49
CA TYR A 173 12.69 -7.82 -4.17
C TYR A 173 12.62 -9.34 -4.39
N ALA A 174 13.44 -9.87 -5.27
CA ALA A 174 13.46 -11.29 -5.61
C ALA A 174 14.00 -12.15 -4.46
N ALA A 175 13.36 -13.28 -4.23
CA ALA A 175 13.77 -14.24 -3.23
C ALA A 175 15.11 -14.94 -3.62
N PRO A 176 15.91 -15.39 -2.63
CA PRO A 176 17.21 -16.03 -2.88
C PRO A 176 17.13 -17.19 -3.89
N GLU A 177 16.09 -18.01 -3.83
CA GLU A 177 15.87 -19.13 -4.75
C GLU A 177 15.64 -18.71 -6.20
N GLN A 178 15.35 -17.44 -6.47
CA GLN A 178 15.17 -16.91 -7.83
C GLN A 178 16.50 -16.55 -8.52
N TYR A 179 17.61 -16.44 -7.77
CA TYR A 179 18.94 -16.06 -8.30
C TYR A 179 19.80 -17.25 -8.71
N GLY A 180 19.34 -18.49 -8.63
CA GLY A 180 20.15 -19.67 -8.92
C GLY A 180 19.34 -20.77 -9.57
N ALA A 181 19.81 -22.01 -9.37
CA ALA A 181 19.12 -23.23 -9.81
C ALA A 181 17.93 -23.61 -8.88
N GLY A 182 17.44 -22.67 -8.08
CA GLY A 182 16.30 -22.87 -7.19
C GLY A 182 14.97 -22.99 -7.92
N LYS A 183 13.97 -23.55 -7.25
CA LYS A 183 12.61 -23.68 -7.74
C LYS A 183 11.69 -22.73 -6.99
N SER A 184 11.02 -21.84 -7.70
CA SER A 184 10.02 -20.95 -7.12
C SER A 184 8.83 -21.74 -6.57
N CYS A 185 8.30 -21.31 -5.44
CA CYS A 185 7.15 -21.89 -4.76
C CYS A 185 6.27 -20.78 -4.15
N THR A 186 5.19 -21.14 -3.48
CA THR A 186 4.30 -20.15 -2.84
C THR A 186 5.02 -19.27 -1.82
N GLN A 187 6.06 -19.76 -1.17
CA GLN A 187 6.87 -18.98 -0.23
C GLN A 187 7.81 -17.98 -0.90
N THR A 188 8.05 -18.10 -2.21
CA THR A 188 8.76 -17.09 -3.01
C THR A 188 7.99 -15.76 -3.02
N ASP A 189 6.67 -15.81 -3.20
CA ASP A 189 5.82 -14.62 -3.15
C ASP A 189 5.76 -14.02 -1.72
N ILE A 190 5.81 -14.86 -0.68
CA ILE A 190 5.87 -14.39 0.71
C ILE A 190 7.13 -13.56 0.97
N TYR A 191 8.27 -13.95 0.41
CA TYR A 191 9.49 -13.15 0.49
C TYR A 191 9.30 -11.78 -0.18
N GLY A 192 8.76 -11.73 -1.39
CA GLY A 192 8.45 -10.48 -2.10
C GLY A 192 7.49 -9.57 -1.33
N ILE A 193 6.46 -10.14 -0.66
CA ILE A 193 5.56 -9.38 0.23
C ILE A 193 6.35 -8.78 1.40
N GLY A 194 7.26 -9.52 2.02
CA GLY A 194 8.12 -9.01 3.10
C GLY A 194 8.98 -7.82 2.66
N MET A 195 9.61 -7.92 1.48
CA MET A 195 10.40 -6.84 0.90
C MET A 195 9.56 -5.61 0.53
N LEU A 196 8.31 -5.83 0.08
CA LEU A 196 7.37 -4.76 -0.19
C LEU A 196 6.95 -4.01 1.07
N ILE A 197 6.66 -4.72 2.16
CA ILE A 197 6.37 -4.11 3.47
C ILE A 197 7.57 -3.25 3.92
N TYR A 198 8.78 -3.78 3.77
CA TYR A 198 10.01 -3.04 4.08
C TYR A 198 10.13 -1.75 3.25
N PHE A 199 9.89 -1.81 1.94
CA PHE A 199 9.88 -0.65 1.05
C PHE A 199 8.89 0.43 1.53
N MET A 200 7.65 0.04 1.83
CA MET A 200 6.62 0.97 2.31
C MET A 200 6.99 1.63 3.65
N LEU A 201 7.65 0.89 4.53
CA LEU A 201 8.14 1.38 5.82
C LEU A 201 9.31 2.36 5.68
N LYS A 202 10.26 2.05 4.82
CA LYS A 202 11.47 2.86 4.64
C LYS A 202 11.27 4.06 3.73
N GLY A 203 10.31 4.01 2.82
CA GLY A 203 10.06 5.04 1.81
C GLY A 203 11.14 5.08 0.71
N ARG A 204 11.97 4.05 0.63
CA ARG A 204 13.04 3.91 -0.38
C ARG A 204 13.24 2.45 -0.77
N PRO A 205 13.75 2.18 -1.99
CA PRO A 205 14.08 0.82 -2.40
C PRO A 205 15.08 0.15 -1.45
N PRO A 206 15.01 -1.18 -1.27
CA PRO A 206 16.07 -1.91 -0.60
C PRO A 206 17.37 -1.80 -1.41
N PHE A 207 18.52 -1.69 -0.71
CA PHE A 207 19.82 -1.84 -1.35
C PHE A 207 20.03 -3.30 -1.81
N THR A 208 20.97 -3.51 -2.73
CA THR A 208 21.25 -4.83 -3.29
C THR A 208 21.52 -5.87 -2.22
N GLY A 209 20.75 -6.95 -2.25
CA GLY A 209 20.84 -8.05 -1.30
C GLY A 209 19.88 -7.92 -0.12
N ILE A 210 19.97 -8.89 0.77
CA ILE A 210 19.33 -8.83 2.09
C ILE A 210 20.12 -7.77 2.85
N GLU A 211 19.73 -6.52 2.66
CA GLU A 211 20.15 -5.48 3.60
C GLU A 211 19.79 -6.03 4.98
N PRO A 212 20.66 -5.90 5.96
CA PRO A 212 20.36 -6.39 7.29
C PRO A 212 19.10 -5.69 7.81
N LEU A 213 17.95 -6.19 7.40
CA LEU A 213 16.68 -6.09 8.13
C LEU A 213 16.91 -6.55 9.58
N LEU A 214 18.12 -6.98 9.83
CA LEU A 214 18.59 -7.73 10.99
C LEU A 214 19.44 -6.87 11.90
N GLU A 215 19.98 -5.75 11.45
CA GLU A 215 20.76 -4.87 12.32
C GLU A 215 19.85 -4.14 13.30
N GLU A 216 20.30 -4.10 14.55
CA GLU A 216 19.58 -3.65 15.74
C GLU A 216 19.18 -2.16 15.75
N ASN A 217 19.57 -1.39 14.75
CA ASN A 217 19.32 0.05 14.62
C ASN A 217 18.02 0.39 13.87
N TYR A 218 16.99 -0.47 13.99
CA TYR A 218 15.65 -0.04 13.59
C TYR A 218 15.17 1.04 14.55
N GLU A 219 15.08 2.24 14.00
CA GLU A 219 14.56 3.42 14.68
C GLU A 219 13.26 3.10 15.44
N THR A 220 13.10 3.69 16.58
CA THR A 220 12.06 3.45 17.61
C THR A 220 10.60 3.56 17.15
N TYR A 221 10.35 3.96 15.90
CA TYR A 221 8.99 4.15 15.36
C TYR A 221 8.41 2.92 14.63
N ILE A 222 9.17 1.84 14.46
CA ILE A 222 8.65 0.63 13.79
C ILE A 222 7.89 -0.23 14.79
N ASN A 223 6.63 -0.53 14.44
CA ASN A 223 5.83 -1.49 15.21
C ASN A 223 6.54 -2.84 15.27
N GLU A 224 6.89 -3.30 16.45
CA GLU A 224 7.63 -4.55 16.67
C GLU A 224 6.94 -5.78 16.06
N ASN A 225 5.60 -5.80 16.05
CA ASN A 225 4.87 -6.92 15.43
C ASN A 225 5.10 -6.94 13.91
N LEU A 226 5.15 -5.78 13.25
CA LEU A 226 5.40 -5.70 11.81
C LEU A 226 6.86 -6.06 11.49
N LYS A 227 7.81 -5.67 12.34
CA LYS A 227 9.23 -6.08 12.24
C LYS A 227 9.38 -7.61 12.30
N ILE A 228 8.67 -8.28 13.23
CA ILE A 228 8.66 -9.74 13.33
C ILE A 228 8.10 -10.37 12.07
N VAL A 229 7.02 -9.81 11.51
CA VAL A 229 6.42 -10.30 10.27
C VAL A 229 7.42 -10.20 9.11
N ILE A 230 8.06 -9.04 8.91
CA ILE A 230 9.06 -8.84 7.85
C ILE A 230 10.19 -9.87 8.00
N LYS A 231 10.82 -9.93 9.20
CA LYS A 231 11.93 -10.85 9.48
C LYS A 231 11.58 -12.30 9.14
N LYS A 232 10.34 -12.73 9.37
CA LYS A 232 9.89 -14.07 9.04
C LYS A 232 9.64 -14.25 7.54
N CYS A 233 9.09 -13.25 6.85
CA CYS A 233 8.88 -13.31 5.40
C CYS A 233 10.19 -13.46 4.63
N VAL A 234 11.26 -12.74 5.03
CA VAL A 234 12.52 -12.64 4.28
C VAL A 234 13.61 -13.62 4.74
N LYS A 235 13.24 -14.70 5.44
CA LYS A 235 14.18 -15.77 5.77
C LYS A 235 14.81 -16.36 4.51
N ILE A 236 16.11 -16.66 4.56
CA ILE A 236 16.84 -17.26 3.44
C ILE A 236 16.27 -18.64 3.16
N ASP A 237 16.16 -19.48 4.19
CA ASP A 237 15.56 -20.80 4.05
C ASP A 237 14.03 -20.69 3.93
N ILE A 238 13.50 -21.29 2.87
CA ILE A 238 12.07 -21.28 2.53
C ILE A 238 11.21 -21.82 3.68
N LYS A 239 11.68 -22.89 4.35
CA LYS A 239 10.96 -23.55 5.45
C LYS A 239 10.79 -22.67 6.69
N ASP A 240 11.65 -21.66 6.88
CA ASP A 240 11.60 -20.75 8.02
C ASP A 240 10.65 -19.57 7.80
N ARG A 241 10.14 -19.41 6.57
CA ARG A 241 9.11 -18.42 6.22
C ARG A 241 7.72 -18.86 6.71
N TYR A 242 6.70 -18.04 6.44
CA TYR A 242 5.32 -18.48 6.62
C TYR A 242 5.01 -19.63 5.65
N THR A 243 4.27 -20.62 6.10
CA THR A 243 3.91 -21.81 5.31
C THR A 243 2.92 -21.51 4.18
N SER A 244 2.19 -20.40 4.29
CA SER A 244 1.24 -19.93 3.27
C SER A 244 0.99 -18.43 3.40
N VAL A 245 0.54 -17.79 2.33
CA VAL A 245 0.08 -16.40 2.35
C VAL A 245 -1.10 -16.21 3.31
N LYS A 246 -1.96 -17.22 3.47
CA LYS A 246 -3.05 -17.21 4.46
C LYS A 246 -2.52 -17.11 5.91
N ALA A 247 -1.42 -17.77 6.22
CA ALA A 247 -0.78 -17.65 7.54
C ALA A 247 -0.21 -16.25 7.77
N LEU A 248 0.46 -15.67 6.77
CA LEU A 248 0.92 -14.28 6.80
C LEU A 248 -0.25 -13.30 6.96
N HIS A 249 -1.31 -13.45 6.16
CA HIS A 249 -2.51 -12.60 6.22
C HIS A 249 -3.11 -12.54 7.62
N LYS A 250 -3.21 -13.69 8.29
CA LYS A 250 -3.71 -13.76 9.68
C LYS A 250 -2.89 -12.87 10.64
N GLU A 251 -1.56 -12.83 10.50
CA GLU A 251 -0.71 -11.97 11.33
C GLU A 251 -0.90 -10.48 11.01
N ILE A 252 -1.01 -10.12 9.75
CA ILE A 252 -1.30 -8.74 9.32
C ILE A 252 -2.64 -8.26 9.90
N LEU A 253 -3.68 -9.10 9.85
CA LEU A 253 -5.00 -8.76 10.41
C LEU A 253 -4.97 -8.58 11.94
N LYS A 254 -4.11 -9.31 12.67
CA LYS A 254 -3.92 -9.10 14.11
C LYS A 254 -3.32 -7.72 14.40
N ILE A 255 -2.33 -7.29 13.60
CA ILE A 255 -1.72 -5.97 13.75
C ILE A 255 -2.76 -4.88 13.52
N LEU A 256 -3.56 -4.97 12.44
CA LEU A 256 -4.65 -4.03 12.13
C LEU A 256 -5.69 -3.91 13.26
N LYS A 257 -6.07 -5.03 13.87
CA LYS A 257 -7.03 -5.04 14.99
C LYS A 257 -6.47 -4.35 16.23
N LYS A 258 -5.20 -4.61 16.55
CA LYS A 258 -4.53 -4.03 17.72
C LYS A 258 -4.34 -2.52 17.58
N ASP A 259 -3.99 -2.06 16.40
CA ASP A 259 -3.79 -0.64 16.10
C ASP A 259 -5.11 0.14 16.26
N LYS A 260 -6.22 -0.38 15.71
CA LYS A 260 -7.55 0.21 15.89
C LYS A 260 -7.98 0.30 17.36
N SER A 261 -7.65 -0.69 18.17
CA SER A 261 -7.97 -0.68 19.61
C SER A 261 -7.19 0.39 20.36
N GLN A 262 -5.91 0.60 20.04
CA GLN A 262 -5.07 1.63 20.67
C GLN A 262 -5.55 3.05 20.29
N ILE A 263 -5.90 3.29 19.03
CA ILE A 263 -6.44 4.59 18.57
C ILE A 263 -7.76 4.90 19.28
N SER A 264 -8.65 3.90 19.43
CA SER A 264 -9.93 4.04 20.15
C SER A 264 -9.73 4.40 21.63
N VAL A 265 -8.78 3.78 22.31
CA VAL A 265 -8.45 4.06 23.73
C VAL A 265 -7.86 5.47 23.86
N GLN A 266 -6.91 5.87 23.02
CA GLN A 266 -6.33 7.20 23.03
C GLN A 266 -7.38 8.31 22.74
N GLY A 267 -8.31 8.03 21.83
CA GLY A 267 -9.42 8.95 21.54
C GLY A 267 -10.36 9.13 22.75
N LYS A 268 -10.66 8.05 23.48
CA LYS A 268 -11.46 8.12 24.73
C LYS A 268 -10.73 8.88 25.82
N VAL A 269 -9.44 8.60 26.03
CA VAL A 269 -8.61 9.29 27.04
C VAL A 269 -8.53 10.79 26.74
N LYS A 270 -8.28 11.21 25.49
CA LYS A 270 -8.27 12.63 25.10
C LYS A 270 -9.61 13.32 25.35
N LYS A 271 -10.75 12.66 25.10
CA LYS A 271 -12.08 13.21 25.42
C LYS A 271 -12.29 13.37 26.92
N THR A 272 -11.88 12.37 27.71
CA THR A 272 -12.00 12.41 29.18
C THR A 272 -11.13 13.53 29.76
N VAL A 273 -9.87 13.66 29.32
CA VAL A 273 -8.96 14.72 29.78
C VAL A 273 -9.50 16.11 29.43
N LYS A 274 -10.04 16.32 28.21
CA LYS A 274 -10.69 17.60 27.86
C LYS A 274 -11.91 17.89 28.72
N GLY A 275 -12.71 16.88 29.04
CA GLY A 275 -13.87 17.04 29.93
C GLY A 275 -13.46 17.42 31.35
N VAL A 276 -12.45 16.79 31.91
CA VAL A 276 -11.91 17.09 33.25
C VAL A 276 -11.33 18.51 33.31
N LEU A 277 -10.53 18.91 32.31
CA LEU A 277 -10.00 20.27 32.23
C LEU A 277 -11.08 21.33 32.10
N GLY A 278 -12.14 21.06 31.32
CA GLY A 278 -13.30 21.94 31.23
C GLY A 278 -14.02 22.09 32.56
N PHE A 279 -14.20 21.00 33.32
CA PHE A 279 -14.83 21.00 34.63
C PHE A 279 -14.01 21.76 35.67
N ILE A 280 -12.68 21.58 35.68
CA ILE A 280 -11.75 22.35 36.52
C ILE A 280 -11.83 23.84 36.19
N GLY A 281 -11.84 24.21 34.92
CA GLY A 281 -11.97 25.60 34.47
C GLY A 281 -13.27 26.24 34.93
N ALA A 282 -14.42 25.51 34.88
CA ALA A 282 -15.70 25.98 35.36
C ALA A 282 -15.71 26.21 36.90
N ILE A 283 -15.09 25.31 37.66
CA ILE A 283 -14.93 25.46 39.11
C ILE A 283 -14.09 26.70 39.45
N LEU A 284 -12.97 26.90 38.78
CA LEU A 284 -12.12 28.07 38.99
C LEU A 284 -12.84 29.39 38.66
N ALA A 285 -13.59 29.39 37.55
CA ALA A 285 -14.41 30.56 37.19
C ALA A 285 -15.49 30.84 38.24
N TYR A 286 -16.15 29.81 38.77
CA TYR A 286 -17.15 29.94 39.83
C TYR A 286 -16.54 30.49 41.14
N ILE A 287 -15.37 29.97 41.55
CA ILE A 287 -14.63 30.48 42.72
C ILE A 287 -14.23 31.95 42.53
N TYR A 288 -13.78 32.32 41.31
CA TYR A 288 -13.45 33.71 40.99
C TYR A 288 -14.66 34.65 41.12
N ILE A 289 -15.82 34.23 40.61
CA ILE A 289 -17.08 35.00 40.73
C ILE A 289 -17.47 35.16 42.18
N LEU A 290 -17.41 34.12 43.01
CA LEU A 290 -17.68 34.19 44.43
C LEU A 290 -16.74 35.16 45.16
N HIS A 291 -15.47 35.14 44.81
CA HIS A 291 -14.47 36.04 45.39
C HIS A 291 -14.72 37.49 44.98
N TRP A 292 -15.10 37.72 43.73
CA TRP A 292 -15.46 39.03 43.21
C TRP A 292 -16.69 39.62 43.93
N ASN A 293 -17.76 38.85 44.04
CA ASN A 293 -18.99 39.27 44.73
C ASN A 293 -18.74 39.58 46.21
N LYS A 294 -17.85 38.81 46.87
CA LYS A 294 -17.46 39.09 48.27
C LYS A 294 -16.70 40.40 48.42
N LYS A 295 -15.86 40.75 47.45
CA LYS A 295 -15.10 42.01 47.42
C LYS A 295 -16.01 43.20 47.18
N GLU A 296 -17.00 43.12 46.30
CA GLU A 296 -18.02 44.16 46.08
C GLU A 296 -18.86 44.38 47.31
N SER A 297 -19.36 43.35 48.01
CA SER A 297 -20.12 43.48 49.21
C SER A 297 -19.30 44.10 50.35
N THR A 298 -17.99 43.92 50.41
CA THR A 298 -17.11 44.54 51.39
C THR A 298 -16.93 46.04 51.10
N VAL A 299 -16.81 46.43 49.82
CA VAL A 299 -16.68 47.81 49.39
C VAL A 299 -17.98 48.58 49.65
N MET A 300 -19.16 48.01 49.37
CA MET A 300 -20.47 48.63 49.68
C MET A 300 -20.66 48.85 51.17
N ASN A 301 -20.31 47.88 52.01
CA ASN A 301 -20.38 48.04 53.47
C ASN A 301 -19.39 49.07 54.05
N THR A 302 -18.33 49.44 53.32
CA THR A 302 -17.39 50.46 53.74
C THR A 302 -17.89 51.87 53.38
N ILE A 303 -18.61 51.98 52.24
CA ILE A 303 -19.22 53.28 51.81
C ILE A 303 -20.40 53.70 52.71
N ASP A 304 -21.20 52.76 53.23
CA ASP A 304 -22.37 53.03 54.09
C ASP A 304 -21.95 53.43 55.50
N ARG A 305 -20.67 53.34 55.89
CA ARG A 305 -20.16 53.75 57.22
C ARG A 305 -19.47 55.10 57.26
N THR A 306 -19.35 55.81 56.14
CA THR A 306 -18.86 57.17 56.08
C THR A 306 -20.07 58.16 56.16
N GLU A 307 -20.68 58.33 57.33
CA GLU A 307 -21.57 59.48 57.62
C GLU A 307 -20.79 60.76 57.35
N ILE A 308 -21.31 61.57 56.45
CA ILE A 308 -20.84 62.90 56.17
C ILE A 308 -21.30 63.77 57.32
N VAL A 309 -20.43 64.04 58.26
CA VAL A 309 -20.68 65.15 59.29
C VAL A 309 -20.44 66.48 58.57
N VAL A 310 -21.55 67.19 58.29
CA VAL A 310 -21.50 68.57 57.79
C VAL A 310 -21.46 69.48 59.00
N PRO A 311 -20.51 70.39 59.24
CA PRO A 311 -20.55 71.39 60.27
C PRO A 311 -21.54 72.46 59.87
N ILE A 312 -22.54 72.73 60.79
CA ILE A 312 -23.44 73.90 60.69
C ILE A 312 -22.71 75.05 61.35
N GLU A 313 -22.24 76.08 60.64
CA GLU A 313 -21.86 77.38 61.13
C GLU A 313 -23.14 78.25 61.27
N VAL A 314 -23.39 78.74 62.50
CA VAL A 314 -24.42 79.66 62.81
C VAL A 314 -23.81 81.06 62.83
N HIS A 315 -24.35 81.96 62.03
CA HIS A 315 -24.37 83.40 62.29
C HIS A 315 -25.78 83.91 62.19
#